data_e875d40aef9bf21c4fdeb85b9a4a9ceb
#
_entry.id   e875d40aef9bf21c4fdeb85b9a4a9ceb
#
_cell.length_a   1.000
_cell.length_b   1.000
_cell.length_c   1.000
_cell.angle_alpha   90.00
_cell.angle_beta   90.00
_cell.angle_gamma   90.00
#
_symmetry.space_group_name_H-M   'P 1'
#
loop_
_entity.id
_entity.type
_entity.pdbx_description
1 polymer ?
#
loop_
_entity_poly.entity_id
_entity_poly.type
_entity_poly.pdbx_seq_one_letter_code
_entity_poly.pdbx_strand_id
1 'polypeptide(L)'
;MTIASLPTRRYSLLLRSLLALALLLGGGARLHAQSIAVMVNGEPITNLDIEQRIKLNTLTGAKNPDRQAILNDLIDEKVKIKEAKKYGVDPGASDIEQSYGGMAQRMRLNGDQLTKVLEGKGIRPDTLKQRIKADMVWTALVRGRFKESLQVGEKDVAAAAQQTGETTETNAFEYRMQPIVLIVPRGAPQSDFETRRKEADTLRERVTSCEEANSYFKSMRNAAIREIVVKTSADLPPPLRDMLDKTPIGHLTTPEVTKQGIEMVALCGRKETTVDTPKKREIREKMYAEKYEAKAKSYLQEIRRAAMIEYPGAK
;
A
#
# COMPACT_ATOMS: atom_id res chain seq x y z
N MET A 1 38.81 -1.10 84.90
CA MET A 1 37.71 -0.82 83.95
C MET A 1 37.87 -1.72 82.76
N THR A 2 37.11 -2.80 82.72
CA THR A 2 37.25 -3.90 81.77
C THR A 2 36.09 -3.74 80.74
N ILE A 3 36.43 -3.44 79.48
CA ILE A 3 35.43 -3.30 78.39
C ILE A 3 35.32 -4.73 77.75
N ALA A 4 34.14 -5.29 77.90
CA ALA A 4 33.78 -6.57 77.31
C ALA A 4 33.59 -6.44 75.80
N SER A 5 34.36 -7.17 74.99
CA SER A 5 34.23 -7.33 73.56
C SER A 5 33.08 -8.27 73.18
N LEU A 6 32.06 -7.79 72.57
CA LEU A 6 30.93 -8.57 72.02
C LEU A 6 31.34 -9.35 70.73
N PRO A 7 30.86 -10.60 70.51
CA PRO A 7 31.32 -11.45 69.41
C PRO A 7 30.62 -11.09 68.08
N THR A 8 31.27 -10.33 67.23
CA THR A 8 30.83 -9.91 65.89
C THR A 8 30.65 -11.07 64.88
N ARG A 9 31.05 -12.27 65.24
CA ARG A 9 31.10 -13.46 64.33
C ARG A 9 29.72 -14.12 64.07
N ARG A 10 28.73 -13.92 64.95
CA ARG A 10 27.40 -14.54 64.81
C ARG A 10 26.46 -13.76 63.92
N TYR A 11 26.59 -12.45 63.79
CA TYR A 11 25.76 -11.61 62.96
C TYR A 11 26.10 -11.73 61.46
N SER A 12 27.36 -12.05 61.12
CA SER A 12 27.79 -12.25 59.74
C SER A 12 27.23 -13.53 59.10
N LEU A 13 26.99 -14.56 59.89
CA LEU A 13 26.39 -15.83 59.41
C LEU A 13 24.86 -15.67 59.20
N LEU A 14 24.17 -14.97 60.07
CA LEU A 14 22.74 -14.68 59.91
C LEU A 14 22.47 -13.73 58.74
N LEU A 15 23.34 -12.76 58.50
CA LEU A 15 23.24 -11.85 57.37
C LEU A 15 23.48 -12.58 56.01
N ARG A 16 24.42 -13.53 55.99
CA ARG A 16 24.72 -14.37 54.79
C ARG A 16 23.60 -15.36 54.49
N SER A 17 22.97 -15.93 55.52
CA SER A 17 21.81 -16.82 55.30
C SER A 17 20.55 -16.08 54.88
N LEU A 18 20.31 -14.84 55.36
CA LEU A 18 19.22 -13.99 54.90
C LEU A 18 19.42 -13.53 53.45
N LEU A 19 20.66 -13.20 53.06
CA LEU A 19 20.98 -12.82 51.67
C LEU A 19 20.83 -13.99 50.69
N ALA A 20 21.21 -15.21 51.10
CA ALA A 20 21.04 -16.45 50.33
C ALA A 20 19.54 -16.81 50.17
N LEU A 21 18.74 -16.61 51.22
CA LEU A 21 17.30 -16.86 51.17
C LEU A 21 16.56 -15.83 50.30
N ALA A 22 17.00 -14.55 50.30
CA ALA A 22 16.46 -13.50 49.43
C ALA A 22 16.80 -13.78 47.94
N LEU A 23 17.96 -14.34 47.63
CA LEU A 23 18.34 -14.77 46.27
C LEU A 23 17.54 -15.98 45.77
N LEU A 24 17.13 -16.88 46.67
CA LEU A 24 16.29 -18.03 46.33
C LEU A 24 14.81 -17.66 46.14
N LEU A 25 14.33 -16.62 46.80
CA LEU A 25 12.96 -16.09 46.67
C LEU A 25 12.80 -15.11 45.50
N GLY A 26 13.87 -14.46 45.01
CA GLY A 26 13.88 -13.53 43.90
C GLY A 26 13.92 -14.18 42.49
N GLY A 27 14.14 -15.49 42.41
CA GLY A 27 14.35 -16.23 41.15
C GLY A 27 13.08 -16.63 40.37
N GLY A 28 11.90 -16.20 40.81
CA GLY A 28 10.62 -16.56 40.19
C GLY A 28 10.11 -15.58 39.12
N ALA A 29 11.00 -14.90 38.40
CA ALA A 29 10.58 -14.26 37.16
C ALA A 29 10.10 -15.38 36.20
N ARG A 30 8.78 -15.62 36.18
CA ARG A 30 8.15 -16.49 35.19
C ARG A 30 8.54 -15.94 33.84
N LEU A 31 9.61 -16.46 33.23
CA LEU A 31 9.79 -16.41 31.80
C LEU A 31 8.51 -17.00 31.20
N HIS A 32 7.60 -16.17 30.76
CA HIS A 32 6.48 -16.59 29.95
C HIS A 32 7.11 -17.12 28.66
N ALA A 33 7.51 -18.40 28.67
CA ALA A 33 7.88 -19.09 27.46
C ALA A 33 6.69 -18.92 26.53
N GLN A 34 6.90 -18.16 25.44
CA GLN A 34 5.84 -17.93 24.45
C GLN A 34 5.47 -19.31 23.92
N SER A 35 4.27 -19.80 24.29
CA SER A 35 3.85 -21.14 23.87
C SER A 35 3.70 -21.14 22.34
N ILE A 36 4.40 -22.08 21.70
CA ILE A 36 4.35 -22.28 20.25
C ILE A 36 2.99 -22.89 19.93
N ALA A 37 2.26 -22.28 19.02
CA ALA A 37 0.99 -22.77 18.51
C ALA A 37 1.20 -23.77 17.35
N VAL A 38 2.17 -23.47 16.47
CA VAL A 38 2.50 -24.31 15.31
C VAL A 38 3.93 -24.00 14.85
N MET A 39 4.63 -25.00 14.32
CA MET A 39 5.88 -24.83 13.58
C MET A 39 5.63 -24.94 12.09
N VAL A 40 6.13 -24.00 11.31
CA VAL A 40 5.98 -23.99 9.84
C VAL A 40 7.36 -23.97 9.21
N ASN A 41 7.76 -25.06 8.59
CA ASN A 41 9.09 -25.23 8.00
C ASN A 41 10.24 -24.89 8.95
N GLY A 42 10.09 -25.19 10.25
CA GLY A 42 11.07 -24.88 11.30
C GLY A 42 10.95 -23.48 11.91
N GLU A 43 10.01 -22.65 11.46
CA GLU A 43 9.76 -21.32 12.04
C GLU A 43 8.52 -21.36 12.95
N PRO A 44 8.59 -20.87 14.20
CA PRO A 44 7.46 -20.89 15.10
C PRO A 44 6.42 -19.80 14.77
N ILE A 45 5.16 -20.14 15.02
CA ILE A 45 4.05 -19.21 15.23
C ILE A 45 3.61 -19.39 16.67
N THR A 46 3.65 -18.31 17.46
CA THR A 46 3.32 -18.35 18.88
C THR A 46 1.85 -17.97 19.12
N ASN A 47 1.33 -18.33 20.29
CA ASN A 47 0.01 -17.86 20.72
C ASN A 47 -0.06 -16.33 20.79
N LEU A 48 1.05 -15.67 21.14
CA LEU A 48 1.13 -14.21 21.13
C LEU A 48 0.96 -13.64 19.71
N ASP A 49 1.55 -14.27 18.69
CA ASP A 49 1.39 -13.82 17.29
C ASP A 49 -0.08 -13.89 16.84
N ILE A 50 -0.77 -14.96 17.26
CA ILE A 50 -2.21 -15.10 16.99
C ILE A 50 -3.03 -14.00 17.70
N GLU A 51 -2.76 -13.74 18.98
CA GLU A 51 -3.43 -12.69 19.74
C GLU A 51 -3.18 -11.29 19.15
N GLN A 52 -1.95 -11.01 18.77
CA GLN A 52 -1.58 -9.75 18.13
C GLN A 52 -2.30 -9.58 16.78
N ARG A 53 -2.42 -10.64 15.99
CA ARG A 53 -3.14 -10.62 14.71
C ARG A 53 -4.65 -10.46 14.92
N ILE A 54 -5.25 -11.11 15.92
CA ILE A 54 -6.65 -10.91 16.31
C ILE A 54 -6.91 -9.44 16.62
N LYS A 55 -6.08 -8.82 17.49
CA LYS A 55 -6.20 -7.40 17.82
C LYS A 55 -6.08 -6.50 16.57
N LEU A 56 -5.11 -6.79 15.70
CA LEU A 56 -4.93 -6.03 14.45
C LEU A 56 -6.17 -6.14 13.55
N ASN A 57 -6.71 -7.34 13.34
CA ASN A 57 -7.89 -7.52 12.51
C ASN A 57 -9.14 -6.87 13.13
N THR A 58 -9.28 -6.91 14.45
CA THR A 58 -10.36 -6.19 15.17
C THR A 58 -10.24 -4.68 14.97
N LEU A 59 -9.04 -4.12 15.09
CA LEU A 59 -8.78 -2.69 14.84
C LEU A 59 -9.16 -2.28 13.41
N THR A 60 -8.99 -3.17 12.44
CA THR A 60 -9.32 -2.94 11.02
C THR A 60 -10.76 -3.30 10.66
N GLY A 61 -11.61 -3.58 11.65
CA GLY A 61 -13.06 -3.73 11.47
C GLY A 61 -13.60 -5.16 11.47
N ALA A 62 -12.76 -6.19 11.67
CA ALA A 62 -13.24 -7.56 11.78
C ALA A 62 -14.02 -7.76 13.08
N LYS A 63 -15.26 -8.25 12.98
CA LYS A 63 -16.07 -8.63 14.14
C LYS A 63 -15.76 -10.07 14.51
N ASN A 64 -15.25 -10.30 15.73
CA ASN A 64 -14.94 -11.63 16.29
C ASN A 64 -14.09 -12.49 15.34
N PRO A 65 -12.82 -12.13 15.07
CA PRO A 65 -11.96 -12.91 14.19
C PRO A 65 -11.82 -14.35 14.72
N ASP A 66 -12.08 -15.34 13.86
CA ASP A 66 -11.90 -16.74 14.21
C ASP A 66 -10.42 -17.06 14.41
N ARG A 67 -10.09 -17.66 15.56
CA ARG A 67 -8.71 -18.01 15.93
C ARG A 67 -8.06 -18.96 14.94
N GLN A 68 -8.83 -19.96 14.43
CA GLN A 68 -8.29 -20.93 13.49
C GLN A 68 -8.03 -20.32 12.12
N ALA A 69 -8.91 -19.42 11.67
CA ALA A 69 -8.70 -18.65 10.45
C ALA A 69 -7.43 -17.77 10.57
N ILE A 70 -7.25 -17.09 11.70
CA ILE A 70 -6.04 -16.29 11.96
C ILE A 70 -4.77 -17.17 11.96
N LEU A 71 -4.80 -18.35 12.60
CA LEU A 71 -3.68 -19.27 12.57
C LEU A 71 -3.35 -19.71 11.13
N ASN A 72 -4.37 -20.02 10.33
CA ASN A 72 -4.19 -20.37 8.93
C ASN A 72 -3.56 -19.23 8.13
N ASP A 73 -4.01 -17.99 8.32
CA ASP A 73 -3.41 -16.81 7.68
C ASP A 73 -1.91 -16.66 8.02
N LEU A 74 -1.56 -16.84 9.30
CA LEU A 74 -0.17 -16.76 9.75
C LEU A 74 0.69 -17.90 9.17
N ILE A 75 0.14 -19.10 9.04
CA ILE A 75 0.80 -20.23 8.35
C ILE A 75 1.05 -19.87 6.89
N ASP A 76 0.03 -19.35 6.20
CA ASP A 76 0.15 -18.96 4.80
C ASP A 76 1.20 -17.85 4.59
N GLU A 77 1.27 -16.87 5.49
CA GLU A 77 2.30 -15.83 5.47
C GLU A 77 3.71 -16.42 5.57
N LYS A 78 3.94 -17.35 6.52
CA LYS A 78 5.22 -18.05 6.66
C LYS A 78 5.59 -18.83 5.41
N VAL A 79 4.64 -19.56 4.85
CA VAL A 79 4.85 -20.36 3.63
C VAL A 79 5.16 -19.44 2.44
N LYS A 80 4.42 -18.35 2.25
CA LYS A 80 4.66 -17.34 1.20
C LYS A 80 6.06 -16.74 1.30
N ILE A 81 6.47 -16.30 2.48
CA ILE A 81 7.79 -15.69 2.71
C ILE A 81 8.90 -16.70 2.42
N LYS A 82 8.77 -17.93 2.92
CA LYS A 82 9.74 -19.00 2.69
C LYS A 82 9.89 -19.32 1.21
N GLU A 83 8.77 -19.43 0.51
CA GLU A 83 8.77 -19.71 -0.93
C GLU A 83 9.39 -18.58 -1.73
N ALA A 84 8.99 -17.32 -1.47
CA ALA A 84 9.53 -16.16 -2.16
C ALA A 84 11.04 -16.05 -2.02
N LYS A 85 11.57 -16.35 -0.85
CA LYS A 85 13.01 -16.34 -0.58
C LYS A 85 13.79 -17.33 -1.46
N LYS A 86 13.20 -18.49 -1.83
CA LYS A 86 13.85 -19.45 -2.75
C LYS A 86 14.08 -18.86 -4.14
N TYR A 87 13.25 -17.89 -4.54
CA TYR A 87 13.34 -17.19 -5.83
C TYR A 87 14.03 -15.83 -5.74
N GLY A 88 14.72 -15.54 -4.63
CA GLY A 88 15.44 -14.29 -4.43
C GLY A 88 14.53 -13.08 -4.16
N VAL A 89 13.25 -13.30 -3.86
CA VAL A 89 12.30 -12.24 -3.50
C VAL A 89 12.30 -12.07 -1.99
N ASP A 90 13.13 -11.15 -1.50
CA ASP A 90 13.24 -10.83 -0.05
C ASP A 90 13.46 -9.31 0.10
N PRO A 91 12.39 -8.51 0.22
CA PRO A 91 12.48 -7.07 0.37
C PRO A 91 13.24 -6.70 1.65
N GLY A 92 14.05 -5.67 1.55
CA GLY A 92 14.80 -5.12 2.67
C GLY A 92 13.90 -4.44 3.71
N ALA A 93 14.47 -4.16 4.88
CA ALA A 93 13.75 -3.44 5.93
C ALA A 93 13.23 -2.08 5.45
N SER A 94 13.99 -1.38 4.60
CA SER A 94 13.60 -0.06 4.07
C SER A 94 12.36 -0.13 3.19
N ASP A 95 12.20 -1.21 2.39
CA ASP A 95 11.03 -1.39 1.51
C ASP A 95 9.76 -1.63 2.33
N ILE A 96 9.90 -2.39 3.43
CA ILE A 96 8.82 -2.65 4.37
C ILE A 96 8.41 -1.35 5.08
N GLU A 97 9.39 -0.55 5.55
CA GLU A 97 9.13 0.74 6.19
C GLU A 97 8.47 1.74 5.21
N GLN A 98 8.91 1.79 3.97
CA GLN A 98 8.28 2.62 2.94
C GLN A 98 6.81 2.20 2.71
N SER A 99 6.55 0.91 2.62
CA SER A 99 5.19 0.38 2.46
C SER A 99 4.31 0.66 3.67
N TYR A 100 4.88 0.52 4.89
CA TYR A 100 4.23 0.87 6.15
C TYR A 100 3.90 2.36 6.21
N GLY A 101 4.84 3.24 5.86
CA GLY A 101 4.63 4.68 5.75
C GLY A 101 3.58 5.05 4.72
N GLY A 102 3.57 4.39 3.56
CA GLY A 102 2.54 4.57 2.54
C GLY A 102 1.13 4.16 3.01
N MET A 103 1.03 3.11 3.84
CA MET A 103 -0.23 2.72 4.48
C MET A 103 -0.68 3.79 5.49
N ALA A 104 0.22 4.32 6.32
CA ALA A 104 -0.06 5.40 7.26
C ALA A 104 -0.61 6.65 6.54
N GLN A 105 0.02 7.05 5.42
CA GLN A 105 -0.42 8.20 4.63
C GLN A 105 -1.87 8.07 4.12
N ARG A 106 -2.29 6.87 3.68
CA ARG A 106 -3.70 6.62 3.29
C ARG A 106 -4.68 6.84 4.45
N MET A 107 -4.21 6.67 5.68
CA MET A 107 -4.96 6.96 6.91
C MET A 107 -4.77 8.40 7.41
N ARG A 108 -4.09 9.27 6.64
CA ARG A 108 -3.72 10.65 7.00
C ARG A 108 -2.79 10.73 8.23
N LEU A 109 -1.95 9.69 8.42
CA LEU A 109 -0.95 9.59 9.47
C LEU A 109 0.45 9.51 8.84
N ASN A 110 1.49 9.71 9.65
CA ASN A 110 2.84 9.28 9.31
C ASN A 110 3.16 7.93 9.98
N GLY A 111 4.32 7.32 9.67
CA GLY A 111 4.71 6.02 10.21
C GLY A 111 4.77 5.99 11.73
N ASP A 112 5.33 7.03 12.36
CA ASP A 112 5.43 7.13 13.83
C ASP A 112 4.05 7.27 14.50
N GLN A 113 3.15 8.02 13.88
CA GLN A 113 1.78 8.14 14.37
C GLN A 113 1.03 6.81 14.27
N LEU A 114 1.18 6.08 13.17
CA LEU A 114 0.60 4.74 13.03
C LEU A 114 1.16 3.77 14.09
N THR A 115 2.47 3.82 14.33
CA THR A 115 3.12 3.04 15.39
C THR A 115 2.50 3.32 16.76
N LYS A 116 2.36 4.60 17.13
CA LYS A 116 1.72 4.99 18.40
C LYS A 116 0.26 4.54 18.51
N VAL A 117 -0.49 4.58 17.42
CA VAL A 117 -1.88 4.09 17.39
C VAL A 117 -1.93 2.58 17.64
N LEU A 118 -1.05 1.80 17.01
CA LEU A 118 -0.97 0.35 17.21
C LEU A 118 -0.59 0.02 18.67
N GLU A 119 0.50 0.61 19.16
CA GLU A 119 0.99 0.41 20.53
C GLU A 119 -0.06 0.80 21.58
N GLY A 120 -0.78 1.90 21.38
CA GLY A 120 -1.88 2.34 22.24
C GLY A 120 -3.06 1.36 22.28
N LYS A 121 -3.17 0.45 21.30
CA LYS A 121 -4.11 -0.68 21.27
C LYS A 121 -3.48 -2.01 21.71
N GLY A 122 -2.25 -1.99 22.20
CA GLY A 122 -1.51 -3.18 22.62
C GLY A 122 -1.15 -4.09 21.42
N ILE A 123 -0.94 -3.51 20.24
CA ILE A 123 -0.53 -4.20 19.02
C ILE A 123 0.92 -3.84 18.71
N ARG A 124 1.78 -4.85 18.55
CA ARG A 124 3.16 -4.64 18.12
C ARG A 124 3.17 -4.21 16.65
N PRO A 125 3.87 -3.12 16.28
CA PRO A 125 3.99 -2.68 14.88
C PRO A 125 4.51 -3.76 13.94
N ASP A 126 5.38 -4.63 14.44
CA ASP A 126 5.93 -5.78 13.69
C ASP A 126 4.85 -6.73 13.18
N THR A 127 3.72 -6.86 13.90
CA THR A 127 2.59 -7.67 13.44
C THR A 127 2.04 -7.18 12.10
N LEU A 128 1.93 -5.87 11.92
CA LEU A 128 1.51 -5.28 10.64
C LEU A 128 2.63 -5.33 9.59
N LYS A 129 3.88 -5.07 9.99
CA LYS A 129 5.04 -5.12 9.09
C LYS A 129 5.29 -6.52 8.52
N GLN A 130 5.10 -7.58 9.30
CA GLN A 130 5.19 -8.97 8.84
C GLN A 130 4.11 -9.29 7.79
N ARG A 131 2.87 -8.84 8.02
CA ARG A 131 1.80 -8.97 7.03
C ARG A 131 2.14 -8.25 5.73
N ILE A 132 2.61 -6.99 5.84
CA ILE A 132 3.06 -6.21 4.67
C ILE A 132 4.16 -6.97 3.92
N LYS A 133 5.15 -7.52 4.63
CA LYS A 133 6.22 -8.33 4.03
C LYS A 133 5.64 -9.52 3.26
N ALA A 134 4.75 -10.29 3.88
CA ALA A 134 4.13 -11.45 3.26
C ALA A 134 3.36 -11.10 1.98
N ASP A 135 2.60 -9.99 2.01
CA ASP A 135 1.83 -9.52 0.85
C ASP A 135 2.75 -9.02 -0.28
N MET A 136 3.82 -8.29 0.06
CA MET A 136 4.80 -7.80 -0.91
C MET A 136 5.52 -8.95 -1.63
N VAL A 137 6.10 -9.88 -0.87
CA VAL A 137 6.84 -11.00 -1.46
C VAL A 137 5.94 -11.90 -2.29
N TRP A 138 4.70 -12.13 -1.83
CA TRP A 138 3.74 -12.95 -2.55
C TRP A 138 3.33 -12.34 -3.87
N THR A 139 3.02 -11.05 -3.86
CA THR A 139 2.66 -10.31 -5.07
C THR A 139 3.81 -10.32 -6.09
N ALA A 140 5.03 -10.06 -5.65
CA ALA A 140 6.20 -10.06 -6.50
C ALA A 140 6.49 -11.46 -7.08
N LEU A 141 6.43 -12.50 -6.23
CA LEU A 141 6.66 -13.88 -6.63
C LEU A 141 5.64 -14.35 -7.68
N VAL A 142 4.34 -14.18 -7.42
CA VAL A 142 3.28 -14.64 -8.33
C VAL A 142 3.37 -13.90 -9.67
N ARG A 143 3.54 -12.57 -9.64
CA ARG A 143 3.70 -11.78 -10.87
C ARG A 143 4.94 -12.16 -11.66
N GLY A 144 6.07 -12.39 -10.99
CA GLY A 144 7.31 -12.78 -11.66
C GLY A 144 7.22 -14.19 -12.26
N ARG A 145 6.81 -15.17 -11.45
CA ARG A 145 6.78 -16.59 -11.82
C ARG A 145 5.75 -16.90 -12.91
N PHE A 146 4.60 -16.25 -12.88
CA PHE A 146 3.47 -16.52 -13.79
C PHE A 146 3.23 -15.41 -14.81
N LYS A 147 4.23 -14.55 -15.06
CA LYS A 147 4.13 -13.38 -15.93
C LYS A 147 3.41 -13.67 -17.25
N GLU A 148 3.82 -14.72 -17.96
CA GLU A 148 3.26 -15.08 -19.26
C GLU A 148 1.80 -15.57 -19.15
N SER A 149 1.48 -16.38 -18.14
CA SER A 149 0.13 -16.91 -17.95
C SER A 149 -0.86 -15.87 -17.44
N LEU A 150 -0.38 -14.75 -16.89
CA LEU A 150 -1.19 -13.64 -16.43
C LEU A 150 -1.52 -12.64 -17.55
N GLN A 151 -0.85 -12.72 -18.68
CA GLN A 151 -1.13 -11.82 -19.81
C GLN A 151 -2.57 -12.01 -20.32
N VAL A 152 -3.18 -10.90 -20.69
CA VAL A 152 -4.52 -10.84 -21.30
C VAL A 152 -4.37 -10.23 -22.68
N GLY A 153 -4.54 -11.03 -23.73
CA GLY A 153 -4.43 -10.59 -25.11
C GLY A 153 -5.68 -9.89 -25.63
N GLU A 154 -5.57 -9.18 -26.74
CA GLU A 154 -6.71 -8.52 -27.39
C GLU A 154 -7.83 -9.50 -27.77
N LYS A 155 -7.48 -10.73 -28.18
CA LYS A 155 -8.47 -11.78 -28.49
C LYS A 155 -9.27 -12.19 -27.25
N ASP A 156 -8.61 -12.28 -26.10
CA ASP A 156 -9.26 -12.61 -24.83
C ASP A 156 -10.27 -11.53 -24.44
N VAL A 157 -9.86 -10.26 -24.57
CA VAL A 157 -10.70 -9.09 -24.29
C VAL A 157 -11.92 -9.06 -25.23
N ALA A 158 -11.71 -9.28 -26.51
CA ALA A 158 -12.79 -9.31 -27.50
C ALA A 158 -13.80 -10.45 -27.23
N ALA A 159 -13.31 -11.64 -26.89
CA ALA A 159 -14.18 -12.78 -26.54
C ALA A 159 -14.98 -12.53 -25.27
N ALA A 160 -14.36 -11.95 -24.22
CA ALA A 160 -15.03 -11.61 -22.99
C ALA A 160 -16.12 -10.55 -23.19
N ALA A 161 -15.85 -9.53 -24.00
CA ALA A 161 -16.81 -8.49 -24.33
C ALA A 161 -18.04 -9.04 -25.08
N GLN A 162 -17.84 -9.99 -26.02
CA GLN A 162 -18.94 -10.66 -26.73
C GLN A 162 -19.82 -11.49 -25.78
N GLN A 163 -19.23 -12.18 -24.81
CA GLN A 163 -19.96 -13.00 -23.84
C GLN A 163 -20.84 -12.17 -22.89
N THR A 164 -20.43 -10.98 -22.56
CA THR A 164 -21.18 -10.07 -21.67
C THR A 164 -22.22 -9.23 -22.42
N GLY A 165 -22.31 -9.34 -23.76
CA GLY A 165 -23.16 -8.49 -24.57
C GLY A 165 -22.77 -7.00 -24.54
N GLU A 166 -21.58 -6.73 -24.01
CA GLU A 166 -21.05 -5.37 -23.91
C GLU A 166 -20.43 -4.96 -25.26
N THR A 167 -20.96 -3.90 -25.86
CA THR A 167 -20.34 -3.31 -27.05
C THR A 167 -18.99 -2.70 -26.64
N THR A 168 -17.90 -3.22 -27.21
CA THR A 168 -16.56 -2.61 -27.06
C THR A 168 -16.42 -1.28 -27.83
N GLU A 169 -17.46 -0.90 -28.55
CA GLU A 169 -17.55 0.30 -29.38
C GLU A 169 -18.00 1.51 -28.56
N THR A 170 -17.33 1.83 -27.49
CA THR A 170 -17.34 3.18 -26.99
C THR A 170 -16.29 3.96 -27.77
N ASN A 171 -16.69 5.05 -28.41
CA ASN A 171 -15.77 5.96 -29.07
C ASN A 171 -14.72 6.37 -28.06
N ALA A 172 -13.51 5.84 -28.22
CA ALA A 172 -12.35 6.28 -27.47
C ALA A 172 -11.63 7.35 -28.28
N PHE A 173 -10.96 8.20 -27.58
CA PHE A 173 -10.18 9.26 -28.19
C PHE A 173 -8.72 9.17 -27.77
N GLU A 174 -7.84 9.52 -28.67
CA GLU A 174 -6.47 9.89 -28.40
C GLU A 174 -6.43 11.42 -28.30
N TYR A 175 -6.00 11.93 -27.13
CA TYR A 175 -5.90 13.36 -26.88
C TYR A 175 -4.44 13.80 -26.93
N ARG A 176 -4.17 14.86 -27.68
CA ARG A 176 -2.93 15.61 -27.61
C ARG A 176 -3.15 16.77 -26.66
N MET A 177 -2.45 16.74 -25.53
CA MET A 177 -2.71 17.62 -24.40
C MET A 177 -1.43 18.34 -23.98
N GLN A 178 -1.54 19.60 -23.61
CA GLN A 178 -0.44 20.37 -23.05
C GLN A 178 -0.83 20.87 -21.66
N PRO A 179 -0.26 20.28 -20.57
CA PRO A 179 -0.57 20.68 -19.20
C PRO A 179 0.01 22.06 -18.88
N ILE A 180 -0.77 22.88 -18.19
CA ILE A 180 -0.47 24.25 -17.78
C ILE A 180 -0.76 24.39 -16.29
N VAL A 181 0.12 25.06 -15.56
CA VAL A 181 -0.05 25.34 -14.13
C VAL A 181 0.20 26.82 -13.89
N LEU A 182 -0.78 27.54 -13.38
CA LEU A 182 -0.57 28.86 -12.77
C LEU A 182 -0.12 28.65 -11.33
N ILE A 183 1.13 28.94 -11.05
CA ILE A 183 1.80 28.63 -9.80
C ILE A 183 1.25 29.49 -8.67
N VAL A 184 0.87 28.86 -7.56
CA VAL A 184 0.57 29.51 -6.28
C VAL A 184 1.61 29.07 -5.26
N PRO A 185 2.30 30.00 -4.57
CA PRO A 185 3.31 29.64 -3.58
C PRO A 185 2.75 28.75 -2.46
N ARG A 186 3.59 27.87 -1.93
CA ARG A 186 3.18 27.02 -0.78
C ARG A 186 2.89 27.91 0.44
N GLY A 187 1.78 27.66 1.09
CA GLY A 187 1.34 28.44 2.26
C GLY A 187 0.65 29.75 1.92
N ALA A 188 0.41 30.03 0.64
CA ALA A 188 -0.37 31.19 0.24
C ALA A 188 -1.82 31.12 0.77
N PRO A 189 -2.41 32.27 1.11
CA PRO A 189 -3.80 32.32 1.59
C PRO A 189 -4.78 31.92 0.48
N GLN A 190 -6.00 31.54 0.86
CA GLN A 190 -7.06 31.12 -0.05
C GLN A 190 -7.40 32.20 -1.11
N SER A 191 -7.29 33.47 -0.74
CA SER A 191 -7.50 34.62 -1.65
C SER A 191 -6.60 34.57 -2.90
N ASP A 192 -5.37 34.07 -2.76
CA ASP A 192 -4.43 33.98 -3.88
C ASP A 192 -4.87 32.89 -4.88
N PHE A 193 -5.39 31.75 -4.38
CA PHE A 193 -5.99 30.74 -5.23
C PHE A 193 -7.21 31.27 -5.98
N GLU A 194 -8.06 32.04 -5.33
CA GLU A 194 -9.23 32.65 -5.96
C GLU A 194 -8.84 33.67 -7.03
N THR A 195 -7.83 34.49 -6.75
CA THR A 195 -7.30 35.46 -7.72
C THR A 195 -6.70 34.75 -8.93
N ARG A 196 -5.88 33.71 -8.70
CA ARG A 196 -5.31 32.90 -9.77
C ARG A 196 -6.34 32.14 -10.57
N ARG A 197 -7.41 31.67 -9.93
CA ARG A 197 -8.52 31.02 -10.64
C ARG A 197 -9.24 31.99 -11.58
N LYS A 198 -9.53 33.22 -11.13
CA LYS A 198 -10.13 34.26 -12.01
C LYS A 198 -9.23 34.61 -13.19
N GLU A 199 -7.91 34.68 -12.97
CA GLU A 199 -6.93 34.87 -14.04
C GLU A 199 -6.97 33.69 -15.02
N ALA A 200 -7.01 32.45 -14.52
CA ALA A 200 -7.13 31.24 -15.34
C ALA A 200 -8.42 31.23 -16.17
N ASP A 201 -9.56 31.62 -15.59
CA ASP A 201 -10.84 31.71 -16.31
C ASP A 201 -10.75 32.74 -17.43
N THR A 202 -10.15 33.91 -17.18
CA THR A 202 -9.93 34.96 -18.20
C THR A 202 -9.03 34.48 -19.34
N LEU A 203 -7.97 33.74 -19.00
CA LEU A 203 -7.03 33.18 -19.98
C LEU A 203 -7.69 32.08 -20.81
N ARG A 204 -8.55 31.28 -20.20
CA ARG A 204 -9.32 30.25 -20.89
C ARG A 204 -10.21 30.82 -22.00
N GLU A 205 -10.79 32.00 -21.79
CA GLU A 205 -11.64 32.67 -22.79
C GLU A 205 -10.82 33.25 -23.96
N ARG A 206 -9.56 33.61 -23.72
CA ARG A 206 -8.71 34.27 -24.73
C ARG A 206 -7.95 33.28 -25.60
N VAL A 207 -7.51 32.15 -25.04
CA VAL A 207 -6.69 31.19 -25.77
C VAL A 207 -7.54 30.29 -26.63
N THR A 208 -7.29 30.33 -27.94
CA THR A 208 -8.04 29.58 -28.95
C THR A 208 -7.18 28.62 -29.77
N SER A 209 -5.85 28.60 -29.53
CA SER A 209 -4.94 27.63 -30.14
C SER A 209 -3.84 27.20 -29.19
N CYS A 210 -3.24 26.02 -29.42
CA CYS A 210 -2.13 25.52 -28.61
C CYS A 210 -0.83 26.30 -28.83
N GLU A 211 -0.62 26.84 -30.00
CA GLU A 211 0.51 27.72 -30.31
C GLU A 211 0.42 29.02 -29.50
N GLU A 212 -0.78 29.58 -29.44
CA GLU A 212 -1.07 30.76 -28.63
C GLU A 212 -0.91 30.46 -27.14
N ALA A 213 -1.44 29.31 -26.63
CA ALA A 213 -1.22 28.86 -25.27
C ALA A 213 0.27 28.73 -24.95
N ASN A 214 1.03 28.07 -25.80
CA ASN A 214 2.45 27.87 -25.62
C ASN A 214 3.22 29.19 -25.56
N SER A 215 2.94 30.11 -26.47
CA SER A 215 3.60 31.44 -26.53
C SER A 215 3.25 32.26 -25.30
N TYR A 216 1.99 32.27 -24.91
CA TYR A 216 1.49 33.06 -23.79
C TYR A 216 2.02 32.58 -22.45
N PHE A 217 1.86 31.29 -22.14
CA PHE A 217 2.26 30.75 -20.84
C PHE A 217 3.76 30.63 -20.67
N LYS A 218 4.56 30.47 -21.73
CA LYS A 218 6.03 30.55 -21.65
C LYS A 218 6.54 31.94 -21.27
N SER A 219 5.81 32.99 -21.63
CA SER A 219 6.19 34.36 -21.28
C SER A 219 5.79 34.76 -19.86
N MET A 220 4.92 34.01 -19.20
CA MET A 220 4.42 34.32 -17.86
C MET A 220 5.39 33.81 -16.77
N ARG A 221 5.80 34.71 -15.86
CA ARG A 221 6.73 34.36 -14.75
C ARG A 221 6.15 33.37 -13.75
N ASN A 222 4.83 33.36 -13.58
CA ASN A 222 4.12 32.56 -12.57
C ASN A 222 3.29 31.44 -13.21
N ALA A 223 3.67 30.98 -14.37
CA ALA A 223 3.06 29.86 -15.05
C ALA A 223 4.13 28.84 -15.48
N ALA A 224 3.75 27.60 -15.50
CA ALA A 224 4.54 26.52 -16.09
C ALA A 224 3.68 25.83 -17.16
N ILE A 225 4.24 25.74 -18.36
CA ILE A 225 3.65 24.93 -19.45
C ILE A 225 4.57 23.76 -19.72
N ARG A 226 4.00 22.57 -19.80
CA ARG A 226 4.76 21.33 -20.02
C ARG A 226 4.77 20.97 -21.50
N GLU A 227 5.56 19.95 -21.86
CA GLU A 227 5.55 19.37 -23.20
C GLU A 227 4.19 18.74 -23.50
N ILE A 228 3.88 18.70 -24.80
CA ILE A 228 2.67 18.04 -25.29
C ILE A 228 2.77 16.53 -25.00
N VAL A 229 1.75 16.00 -24.37
CA VAL A 229 1.61 14.57 -24.12
C VAL A 229 0.43 14.01 -24.89
N VAL A 230 0.57 12.77 -25.36
CA VAL A 230 -0.49 12.03 -26.03
C VAL A 230 -0.99 10.95 -25.07
N LYS A 231 -2.31 10.93 -24.84
CA LYS A 231 -2.97 9.96 -23.96
C LYS A 231 -4.27 9.46 -24.59
N THR A 232 -4.56 8.18 -24.39
CA THR A 232 -5.86 7.63 -24.76
C THR A 232 -6.92 7.91 -23.70
N SER A 233 -8.18 7.85 -24.06
CA SER A 233 -9.30 7.93 -23.11
C SER A 233 -9.16 6.93 -21.96
N ALA A 234 -8.56 5.77 -22.23
CA ALA A 234 -8.33 4.73 -21.24
C ALA A 234 -7.25 5.09 -20.20
N ASP A 235 -6.29 5.97 -20.56
CA ASP A 235 -5.20 6.41 -19.67
C ASP A 235 -5.60 7.57 -18.75
N LEU A 236 -6.78 8.14 -18.96
CA LEU A 236 -7.22 9.35 -18.25
C LEU A 236 -8.24 9.01 -17.17
N PRO A 237 -8.15 9.66 -15.99
CA PRO A 237 -9.21 9.62 -15.01
C PRO A 237 -10.54 10.10 -15.59
N PRO A 238 -11.68 9.49 -15.20
CA PRO A 238 -12.98 9.87 -15.76
C PRO A 238 -13.29 11.37 -15.71
N PRO A 239 -13.04 12.11 -14.60
CA PRO A 239 -13.33 13.56 -14.57
C PRO A 239 -12.54 14.36 -15.61
N LEU A 240 -11.25 14.03 -15.81
CA LEU A 240 -10.43 14.73 -16.80
C LEU A 240 -10.88 14.40 -18.23
N ARG A 241 -11.23 13.15 -18.49
CA ARG A 241 -11.78 12.73 -19.79
C ARG A 241 -13.05 13.49 -20.12
N ASP A 242 -14.02 13.52 -19.19
CA ASP A 242 -15.30 14.23 -19.38
C ASP A 242 -15.10 15.74 -19.63
N MET A 243 -14.06 16.30 -19.02
CA MET A 243 -13.67 17.71 -19.22
C MET A 243 -13.08 17.91 -20.62
N LEU A 244 -12.19 17.03 -21.07
CA LEU A 244 -11.58 17.10 -22.39
C LEU A 244 -12.61 16.87 -23.51
N ASP A 245 -13.59 15.98 -23.29
CA ASP A 245 -14.67 15.74 -24.26
C ASP A 245 -15.53 16.99 -24.52
N LYS A 246 -15.71 17.82 -23.50
CA LYS A 246 -16.46 19.10 -23.56
C LYS A 246 -15.61 20.28 -24.04
N THR A 247 -14.27 20.11 -24.08
CA THR A 247 -13.36 21.19 -24.47
C THR A 247 -13.15 21.18 -25.99
N PRO A 248 -13.36 22.30 -26.71
CA PRO A 248 -13.01 22.38 -28.11
C PRO A 248 -11.49 22.25 -28.33
N ILE A 249 -11.10 21.71 -29.50
CA ILE A 249 -9.69 21.65 -29.87
C ILE A 249 -9.11 23.06 -29.98
N GLY A 250 -7.90 23.26 -29.45
CA GLY A 250 -7.25 24.58 -29.36
C GLY A 250 -7.54 25.32 -28.05
N HIS A 251 -8.56 24.94 -27.29
CA HIS A 251 -8.98 25.63 -26.07
C HIS A 251 -8.43 25.00 -24.79
N LEU A 252 -8.57 25.76 -23.70
CA LEU A 252 -8.17 25.32 -22.35
C LEU A 252 -9.36 24.66 -21.63
N THR A 253 -9.07 23.64 -20.83
CA THR A 253 -10.03 23.05 -19.89
C THR A 253 -10.42 24.04 -18.79
N THR A 254 -11.48 23.72 -18.04
CA THR A 254 -11.81 24.44 -16.80
C THR A 254 -10.68 24.37 -15.80
N PRO A 255 -10.37 25.49 -15.09
CA PRO A 255 -9.32 25.51 -14.08
C PRO A 255 -9.63 24.62 -12.88
N GLU A 256 -8.67 23.80 -12.44
CA GLU A 256 -8.73 23.00 -11.23
C GLU A 256 -7.72 23.46 -10.19
N VAL A 257 -8.15 23.50 -8.92
CA VAL A 257 -7.28 23.85 -7.78
C VAL A 257 -6.51 22.61 -7.34
N THR A 258 -5.18 22.70 -7.35
CA THR A 258 -4.29 21.62 -6.92
C THR A 258 -3.30 22.11 -5.85
N LYS A 259 -2.47 21.21 -5.34
CA LYS A 259 -1.39 21.58 -4.41
C LYS A 259 -0.29 22.44 -5.05
N GLN A 260 -0.23 22.50 -6.38
CA GLN A 260 0.79 23.23 -7.14
C GLN A 260 0.28 24.60 -7.61
N GLY A 261 -1.03 24.83 -7.55
CA GLY A 261 -1.68 26.04 -8.03
C GLY A 261 -2.96 25.72 -8.79
N ILE A 262 -3.22 26.47 -9.84
CA ILE A 262 -4.37 26.28 -10.71
C ILE A 262 -3.91 25.55 -11.97
N GLU A 263 -4.43 24.36 -12.19
CA GLU A 263 -4.09 23.51 -13.33
C GLU A 263 -5.14 23.61 -14.43
N MET A 264 -4.68 23.66 -15.67
CA MET A 264 -5.48 23.59 -16.88
C MET A 264 -4.78 22.72 -17.93
N VAL A 265 -5.50 22.28 -18.93
CA VAL A 265 -4.96 21.55 -20.07
C VAL A 265 -5.36 22.24 -21.36
N ALA A 266 -4.40 22.54 -22.24
CA ALA A 266 -4.71 22.92 -23.61
C ALA A 266 -4.95 21.65 -24.43
N LEU A 267 -6.13 21.52 -25.02
CA LEU A 267 -6.48 20.39 -25.89
C LEU A 267 -5.98 20.67 -27.31
N CYS A 268 -4.82 20.15 -27.66
CA CYS A 268 -4.16 20.39 -28.93
C CYS A 268 -4.64 19.47 -30.08
N GLY A 269 -5.39 18.44 -29.76
CA GLY A 269 -5.96 17.54 -30.74
C GLY A 269 -6.73 16.41 -30.09
N ARG A 270 -7.72 15.91 -30.82
CA ARG A 270 -8.53 14.75 -30.45
C ARG A 270 -8.78 13.91 -31.69
N LYS A 271 -8.43 12.64 -31.63
CA LYS A 271 -8.61 11.67 -32.72
C LYS A 271 -9.36 10.45 -32.18
N GLU A 272 -10.39 10.02 -32.89
CA GLU A 272 -11.08 8.76 -32.54
C GLU A 272 -10.15 7.57 -32.69
N THR A 273 -10.27 6.63 -31.75
CA THR A 273 -9.52 5.39 -31.73
C THR A 273 -10.38 4.25 -31.17
N THR A 274 -10.15 3.06 -31.71
CA THR A 274 -10.77 1.82 -31.23
C THR A 274 -9.75 0.87 -30.59
N VAL A 275 -8.48 1.27 -30.59
CA VAL A 275 -7.36 0.40 -30.18
C VAL A 275 -7.39 0.14 -28.70
N ASP A 276 -7.52 1.18 -27.87
CA ASP A 276 -7.55 1.06 -26.41
C ASP A 276 -8.68 1.92 -25.84
N THR A 277 -9.85 1.30 -25.66
CA THR A 277 -11.01 1.97 -25.06
C THR A 277 -11.02 1.77 -23.55
N PRO A 278 -11.61 2.68 -22.75
CA PRO A 278 -11.76 2.50 -21.30
C PRO A 278 -12.42 1.16 -20.96
N LYS A 279 -13.39 0.73 -21.74
CA LYS A 279 -14.08 -0.54 -21.53
C LYS A 279 -13.19 -1.77 -21.79
N LYS A 280 -12.39 -1.75 -22.86
CA LYS A 280 -11.40 -2.81 -23.10
C LYS A 280 -10.37 -2.89 -21.98
N ARG A 281 -9.95 -1.76 -21.44
CA ARG A 281 -9.04 -1.71 -20.29
C ARG A 281 -9.68 -2.30 -19.04
N GLU A 282 -10.90 -1.92 -18.71
CA GLU A 282 -11.66 -2.48 -17.58
C GLU A 282 -11.77 -4.00 -17.67
N ILE A 283 -12.17 -4.52 -18.84
CA ILE A 283 -12.25 -5.97 -19.11
C ILE A 283 -10.87 -6.62 -18.91
N ARG A 284 -9.82 -6.03 -19.47
CA ARG A 284 -8.44 -6.54 -19.36
C ARG A 284 -7.97 -6.58 -17.92
N GLU A 285 -8.20 -5.52 -17.14
CA GLU A 285 -7.85 -5.45 -15.72
C GLU A 285 -8.61 -6.48 -14.89
N LYS A 286 -9.92 -6.64 -15.13
CA LYS A 286 -10.75 -7.66 -14.49
C LYS A 286 -10.23 -9.07 -14.77
N MET A 287 -10.01 -9.40 -16.03
CA MET A 287 -9.46 -10.70 -16.43
C MET A 287 -8.07 -10.96 -15.85
N TYR A 288 -7.22 -9.93 -15.81
CA TYR A 288 -5.91 -10.04 -15.17
C TYR A 288 -6.04 -10.33 -13.68
N ALA A 289 -6.92 -9.63 -12.96
CA ALA A 289 -7.17 -9.85 -11.54
C ALA A 289 -7.68 -11.28 -11.28
N GLU A 290 -8.64 -11.77 -12.08
CA GLU A 290 -9.16 -13.15 -11.98
C GLU A 290 -8.07 -14.20 -12.24
N LYS A 291 -7.28 -14.03 -13.30
CA LYS A 291 -6.13 -14.92 -13.60
C LYS A 291 -5.11 -14.91 -12.46
N TYR A 292 -4.82 -13.72 -11.90
CA TYR A 292 -3.89 -13.57 -10.79
C TYR A 292 -4.40 -14.27 -9.54
N GLU A 293 -5.65 -14.05 -9.14
CA GLU A 293 -6.25 -14.66 -7.96
C GLU A 293 -6.29 -16.20 -8.07
N ALA A 294 -6.69 -16.70 -9.23
CA ALA A 294 -6.73 -18.14 -9.49
C ALA A 294 -5.32 -18.77 -9.40
N LYS A 295 -4.32 -18.14 -10.00
CA LYS A 295 -2.91 -18.59 -9.92
C LYS A 295 -2.35 -18.49 -8.52
N ALA A 296 -2.55 -17.36 -7.84
CA ALA A 296 -2.10 -17.15 -6.48
C ALA A 296 -2.70 -18.18 -5.52
N LYS A 297 -4.01 -18.43 -5.63
CA LYS A 297 -4.71 -19.43 -4.80
C LYS A 297 -4.21 -20.85 -5.06
N SER A 298 -4.13 -21.26 -6.32
CA SER A 298 -3.66 -22.59 -6.70
C SER A 298 -2.21 -22.82 -6.23
N TYR A 299 -1.34 -21.85 -6.49
CA TYR A 299 0.05 -21.95 -6.08
C TYR A 299 0.24 -21.96 -4.56
N LEU A 300 -0.53 -21.13 -3.82
CA LEU A 300 -0.50 -21.16 -2.37
C LEU A 300 -0.92 -22.54 -1.82
N GLN A 301 -1.95 -23.16 -2.38
CA GLN A 301 -2.37 -24.51 -1.98
C GLN A 301 -1.30 -25.55 -2.25
N GLU A 302 -0.60 -25.46 -3.39
CA GLU A 302 0.52 -26.35 -3.73
C GLU A 302 1.66 -26.25 -2.72
N ILE A 303 2.16 -25.05 -2.48
CA ILE A 303 3.30 -24.83 -1.58
C ILE A 303 2.93 -25.10 -0.11
N ARG A 304 1.69 -24.87 0.29
CA ARG A 304 1.20 -25.19 1.62
C ARG A 304 1.13 -26.71 1.85
N ARG A 305 0.74 -27.52 0.87
CA ARG A 305 0.75 -28.99 0.95
C ARG A 305 2.19 -29.53 1.07
N ALA A 306 3.16 -28.86 0.46
CA ALA A 306 4.56 -29.23 0.54
C ALA A 306 5.27 -28.69 1.79
N ALA A 307 4.63 -27.84 2.57
CA ALA A 307 5.19 -27.26 3.78
C ALA A 307 5.10 -28.25 4.96
N MET A 308 6.16 -28.29 5.78
CA MET A 308 6.17 -29.03 7.04
C MET A 308 5.44 -28.18 8.11
N ILE A 309 4.26 -28.62 8.51
CA ILE A 309 3.42 -27.93 9.51
C ILE A 309 3.24 -28.88 10.69
N GLU A 310 3.81 -28.54 11.84
CA GLU A 310 3.83 -29.38 13.04
C GLU A 310 3.10 -28.67 14.18
N TYR A 311 2.10 -29.34 14.74
CA TYR A 311 1.35 -28.84 15.90
C TYR A 311 1.95 -29.44 17.17
N PRO A 312 2.47 -28.63 18.13
CA PRO A 312 2.97 -29.10 19.37
C PRO A 312 1.87 -29.88 20.14
N GLY A 313 2.14 -31.13 20.49
CA GLY A 313 1.20 -32.00 21.23
C GLY A 313 0.28 -32.88 20.38
N ALA A 314 0.30 -32.80 19.08
CA ALA A 314 -0.32 -33.80 18.21
C ALA A 314 0.64 -35.01 18.12
N LYS A 315 0.38 -36.03 18.93
CA LYS A 315 0.96 -37.38 18.81
C LYS A 315 -0.03 -38.29 18.16
#